data_d1e2d35f67defcdbbcbe918cf7f14c6c
#
_entry.id   d1e2d35f67defcdbbcbe918cf7f14c6c
#
_cell.length_a   1.000
_cell.length_b   1.000
_cell.length_c   1.000
_cell.angle_alpha   90.00
_cell.angle_beta   90.00
_cell.angle_gamma   90.00
#
_symmetry.space_group_name_H-M   'P 1'
#
loop_
_entity.id
_entity.type
_entity.pdbx_description
1 polymer ?
#
loop_
_entity_poly.entity_id
_entity_poly.type
_entity_poly.pdbx_seq_one_letter_code
_entity_poly.pdbx_strand_id
1 'polypeptide(L)' 'MNSIQKLKIEKSKKIIYLIITIIITFGVPIFLSFIFEKNIIIQILNTLMLCGGLILSVKILFNIDDCQMKLKNLKGYK' A
#
# COMPACT_ATOMS: atom_id res chain seq x y z
N MET A 1 1.96 8.76 -25.74
CA MET A 1 2.80 8.09 -24.76
C MET A 1 3.09 6.69 -25.19
N ASN A 2 4.33 6.25 -25.07
CA ASN A 2 4.63 4.85 -25.34
C ASN A 2 4.31 3.97 -24.13
N SER A 3 4.34 2.66 -24.33
CA SER A 3 3.97 1.70 -23.27
C SER A 3 4.88 1.79 -22.06
N ILE A 4 6.15 2.11 -22.26
CA ILE A 4 7.12 2.20 -21.17
C ILE A 4 6.79 3.37 -20.25
N GLN A 5 6.46 4.53 -20.82
CA GLN A 5 6.08 5.72 -20.04
C GLN A 5 4.79 5.46 -19.24
N LYS A 6 3.83 4.81 -19.88
CA LYS A 6 2.56 4.46 -19.23
C LYS A 6 2.80 3.55 -18.03
N LEU A 7 3.64 2.54 -18.17
CA LEU A 7 3.97 1.63 -17.08
C LEU A 7 4.72 2.32 -15.94
N LYS A 8 5.61 3.26 -16.26
CA LYS A 8 6.32 4.04 -15.25
C LYS A 8 5.37 4.89 -14.43
N ILE A 9 4.39 5.51 -15.08
CA ILE A 9 3.38 6.32 -14.39
C ILE A 9 2.52 5.43 -13.50
N GLU A 10 2.10 4.26 -13.97
CA GLU A 10 1.33 3.31 -13.18
C GLU A 10 2.10 2.82 -11.96
N LYS A 11 3.38 2.52 -12.14
CA LYS A 11 4.26 2.10 -11.05
C LYS A 11 4.36 3.19 -9.99
N SER A 12 4.57 4.44 -10.41
CA SER A 12 4.65 5.58 -9.49
C SER A 12 3.36 5.74 -8.70
N LYS A 13 2.21 5.64 -9.37
CA LYS A 13 0.91 5.72 -8.69
C LYS A 13 0.75 4.63 -7.65
N LYS A 14 1.13 3.41 -7.98
CA LYS A 14 1.02 2.28 -7.04
C LYS A 14 1.92 2.47 -5.83
N ILE A 15 3.13 2.99 -6.03
CA ILE A 15 4.03 3.29 -4.92
C ILE A 15 3.42 4.35 -4.01
N ILE A 16 2.82 5.39 -4.57
CA ILE A 16 2.15 6.44 -3.79
C ILE A 16 1.00 5.84 -2.98
N TYR A 17 0.18 4.98 -3.60
CA TYR A 17 -0.90 4.30 -2.89
C TYR A 17 -0.37 3.45 -1.73
N LEU A 18 0.74 2.76 -1.95
CA LEU A 18 1.36 1.94 -0.90
C LEU A 18 1.78 2.81 0.29
N ILE A 19 2.44 3.93 0.02
CA ILE A 19 2.89 4.86 1.06
C ILE A 19 1.69 5.41 1.84
N ILE A 20 0.65 5.85 1.14
CA ILE A 20 -0.57 6.36 1.76
C ILE A 20 -1.23 5.28 2.62
N THR A 21 -1.31 4.06 2.11
CA THR A 21 -1.89 2.93 2.83
C THR A 21 -1.13 2.65 4.13
N ILE A 22 0.20 2.66 4.07
CA ILE A 22 1.04 2.45 5.25
C ILE A 22 0.83 3.56 6.26
N ILE A 23 0.82 4.81 5.82
CA ILE A 23 0.62 5.97 6.68
C ILE A 23 -0.73 5.87 7.39
N ILE A 24 -1.79 5.56 6.66
CA ILE A 24 -3.13 5.41 7.24
C ILE A 24 -3.17 4.23 8.20
N THR A 25 -2.60 3.09 7.82
CA THR A 25 -2.62 1.87 8.63
C THR A 25 -1.94 2.08 9.98
N PHE A 26 -0.85 2.82 10.02
CA PHE A 26 -0.13 3.07 11.27
C PHE A 26 -0.60 4.34 11.95
N GLY A 27 -1.02 5.35 11.21
CA GLY A 27 -1.43 6.64 11.76
C GLY A 27 -2.79 6.61 12.43
N VAL A 28 -3.78 5.97 11.81
CA VAL A 28 -5.15 5.93 12.34
C VAL A 28 -5.23 5.25 13.72
N PRO A 29 -4.61 4.07 13.92
CA PRO A 29 -4.60 3.45 15.26
C PRO A 29 -3.94 4.34 16.32
N ILE A 30 -2.84 4.99 15.99
CA ILE A 30 -2.15 5.88 16.92
C ILE A 30 -3.05 7.07 17.26
N PHE A 31 -3.69 7.66 16.25
CA PHE A 31 -4.59 8.78 16.41
C PHE A 31 -5.79 8.42 17.28
N LEU A 32 -6.39 7.26 17.03
CA LEU A 32 -7.51 6.77 17.84
C LEU A 32 -7.10 6.51 19.29
N SER A 33 -5.89 6.03 19.48
CA SER A 33 -5.33 5.80 20.81
C SER A 33 -5.20 7.09 21.61
N PHE A 34 -4.94 8.21 20.92
CA PHE A 34 -4.83 9.52 21.56
C PHE A 34 -6.18 10.12 21.93
N ILE A 35 -7.21 9.90 21.08
CA ILE A 35 -8.51 10.53 21.28
C ILE A 35 -9.37 9.71 22.22
N PHE A 36 -9.34 8.39 22.09
CA PHE A 36 -10.18 7.50 22.87
C PHE A 36 -9.36 6.80 23.95
N GLU A 37 -9.95 6.68 25.12
CA GLU A 37 -9.33 5.92 26.18
C GLU A 37 -9.31 4.42 25.83
N LYS A 38 -8.48 3.65 26.56
CA LYS A 38 -8.30 2.23 26.30
C LYS A 38 -9.61 1.46 26.49
N ASN A 39 -10.35 1.28 25.42
CA ASN A 39 -11.52 0.42 25.39
C ASN A 39 -11.20 -0.84 24.59
N ILE A 40 -11.80 -1.96 25.02
CA ILE A 40 -11.64 -3.25 24.34
C ILE A 40 -12.10 -3.13 22.87
N ILE A 41 -13.20 -2.41 22.63
CA ILE A 41 -13.77 -2.22 21.31
C ILE A 41 -12.75 -1.52 20.39
N ILE A 42 -12.08 -0.48 20.90
CA ILE A 42 -11.09 0.28 20.12
C ILE A 42 -9.87 -0.59 19.83
N GLN A 43 -9.44 -1.43 20.78
CA GLN A 43 -8.34 -2.36 20.57
C GLN A 43 -8.67 -3.37 19.48
N ILE A 44 -9.88 -3.90 19.45
CA ILE A 44 -10.31 -4.83 18.41
C ILE A 44 -10.33 -4.14 17.05
N LEU A 45 -10.87 -2.92 16.97
CA LEU A 45 -10.90 -2.14 15.74
C LEU A 45 -9.50 -1.85 15.24
N ASN A 46 -8.59 -1.47 16.11
CA ASN A 46 -7.20 -1.20 15.74
C ASN A 46 -6.52 -2.45 15.18
N THR A 47 -6.73 -3.59 15.83
CA THR A 47 -6.16 -4.87 15.37
C THR A 47 -6.70 -5.25 13.99
N LEU A 48 -8.00 -5.09 13.78
CA LEU A 48 -8.62 -5.36 12.49
C LEU A 48 -8.09 -4.44 11.40
N MET A 49 -7.92 -3.15 11.70
CA MET A 49 -7.35 -2.21 10.74
C MET A 49 -5.90 -2.54 10.39
N LEU A 50 -5.10 -2.93 11.37
CA LEU A 50 -3.72 -3.33 11.12
C LEU A 50 -3.65 -4.55 10.22
N CYS A 51 -4.46 -5.58 10.51
CA CYS A 51 -4.50 -6.78 9.68
C CYS A 51 -4.94 -6.47 8.25
N GLY A 52 -6.01 -5.70 8.09
CA GLY A 52 -6.50 -5.30 6.79
C GLY A 52 -5.49 -4.48 6.01
N GLY A 53 -4.83 -3.54 6.68
CA GLY A 53 -3.80 -2.71 6.07
C GLY A 53 -2.58 -3.51 5.61
N LEU A 54 -2.17 -4.50 6.40
CA LEU A 54 -1.07 -5.39 6.02
C LEU A 54 -1.41 -6.19 4.78
N ILE A 55 -2.62 -6.75 4.72
CA ILE A 55 -3.08 -7.51 3.56
C ILE A 55 -3.10 -6.62 2.32
N LEU A 56 -3.63 -5.40 2.43
CA LEU A 56 -3.66 -4.45 1.33
C LEU A 56 -2.26 -4.06 0.88
N SER A 57 -1.35 -3.84 1.83
CA SER A 57 0.04 -3.50 1.51
C SER A 57 0.71 -4.63 0.71
N VAL A 58 0.50 -5.87 1.11
CA VAL A 58 1.05 -7.02 0.40
C VAL A 58 0.48 -7.10 -1.02
N LYS A 59 -0.82 -6.90 -1.19
CA LYS A 59 -1.45 -6.88 -2.51
C LYS A 59 -0.86 -5.80 -3.41
N ILE A 60 -0.67 -4.60 -2.88
CA ILE A 60 -0.09 -3.50 -3.63
C ILE A 60 1.35 -3.82 -4.02
N LEU A 61 2.12 -4.43 -3.11
CA LEU A 61 3.49 -4.85 -3.42
C LEU A 61 3.54 -5.86 -4.57
N PHE A 62 2.64 -6.84 -4.57
CA PHE A 62 2.56 -7.81 -5.67
C PHE A 62 2.22 -7.11 -6.99
N ASN A 63 1.34 -6.13 -6.97
CA ASN A 63 1.00 -5.36 -8.17
C ASN A 63 2.18 -4.55 -8.67
N ILE A 64 2.98 -3.98 -7.77
CA ILE A 64 4.19 -3.23 -8.15
C ILE A 64 5.22 -4.17 -8.79
N ASP A 65 5.40 -5.37 -8.23
CA ASP A 65 6.30 -6.37 -8.79
C ASP A 65 5.88 -6.78 -10.21
N ASP A 66 4.58 -7.00 -10.42
CA ASP A 66 4.04 -7.30 -11.74
C ASP A 66 4.35 -6.20 -12.73
N CYS A 67 4.15 -4.94 -12.32
CA CYS A 67 4.46 -3.78 -13.14
C CYS A 67 5.94 -3.71 -13.49
N GLN A 68 6.80 -4.02 -12.53
CA GLN A 68 8.25 -4.06 -12.75
C GLN A 68 8.64 -5.13 -13.75
N MET A 69 8.06 -6.31 -13.63
CA MET A 69 8.32 -7.40 -14.57
C MET A 69 7.91 -7.05 -15.99
N LYS A 70 6.73 -6.45 -16.16
CA LYS A 70 6.26 -5.99 -17.47
C LYS A 70 7.20 -4.94 -18.05
N LEU A 71 7.66 -4.03 -17.22
CA LEU A 71 8.59 -2.99 -17.64
C LEU A 71 9.93 -3.59 -18.09
N LYS A 72 10.40 -4.58 -17.36
CA LYS A 72 11.63 -5.28 -17.67
C LYS A 72 11.52 -6.02 -19.00
N ASN A 73 10.39 -6.67 -19.24
CA ASN A 73 10.15 -7.39 -20.48
C ASN A 73 10.05 -6.43 -21.66
N LEU A 74 9.42 -5.28 -21.48
CA LEU A 74 9.30 -4.29 -22.54
C LEU A 74 10.62 -3.61 -22.90
N LYS A 75 11.52 -3.49 -21.96
CA LYS A 75 12.85 -2.96 -22.22
C LYS A 75 13.75 -3.94 -22.97
N GLY A 76 13.29 -5.12 -23.15
CA GLY A 76 13.90 -6.16 -23.98
C GLY A 76 15.24 -6.59 -23.52
N TYR A 77 15.41 -6.72 -22.42
CA TYR A 77 16.47 -6.98 -21.96
C TYR A 77 16.88 -8.17 -22.03
N LYS A 78 17.53 -8.30 -21.89
CA LYS A 78 18.00 -9.50 -21.94
C LYS A 78 18.83 -9.78 -20.96
#